data_59aa709f348e89642e44b25a1043100d
#
_entry.id   59aa709f348e89642e44b25a1043100d
#
_cell.length_a   1.000
_cell.length_b   1.000
_cell.length_c   1.000
_cell.angle_alpha   90.00
_cell.angle_beta   90.00
_cell.angle_gamma   90.00
#
_symmetry.space_group_name_H-M   'P 1'
#
loop_
_entity.id
_entity.type
_entity.pdbx_description
1 polymer ?
#
loop_
_entity_poly.entity_id
_entity_poly.type
_entity_poly.pdbx_seq_one_letter_code
_entity_poly.pdbx_strand_id
1 'polypeptide(L)'
;CSPATGQKTGTFLDQRDNRALVADHSTDASVLDVFCCSGGFAVHAAAAGAKLIHTIDLSPHAIDEVATNLAANRAVLRSDLTVESTVGDAFEAMEALVRDGRRFDIVVIDPPSFAPREAAVPMALRAYQRLTALGLQLVNDGGLLFQASCSSRIDAEDFYATVHLQADLAGVMLTEIER
;
A
#
# COMPACT_ATOMS: atom_id res chain seq x y z
N CYS A 1 -16.66 -0.30 6.41
CA CYS A 1 -16.07 -0.35 7.76
C CYS A 1 -17.18 -0.41 8.80
N SER A 2 -17.04 -1.31 9.78
CA SER A 2 -17.97 -1.41 10.91
C SER A 2 -17.42 -0.59 12.08
N PRO A 3 -18.10 0.48 12.52
CA PRO A 3 -17.65 1.26 13.69
C PRO A 3 -17.63 0.45 14.99
N ALA A 4 -18.37 -0.69 15.02
CA ALA A 4 -18.51 -1.50 16.22
C ALA A 4 -17.48 -2.64 16.33
N THR A 5 -16.89 -3.09 15.23
CA THR A 5 -16.01 -4.29 15.17
C THR A 5 -14.69 -4.05 14.45
N GLY A 6 -14.53 -2.92 13.76
CA GLY A 6 -13.31 -2.59 13.02
C GLY A 6 -12.15 -2.25 13.95
N GLN A 7 -10.92 -2.48 13.49
CA GLN A 7 -9.71 -2.03 14.20
C GLN A 7 -9.73 -0.49 14.34
N LYS A 8 -9.51 0.02 15.55
CA LYS A 8 -9.56 1.45 15.88
C LYS A 8 -10.89 2.08 15.42
N THR A 9 -10.84 3.13 14.58
CA THR A 9 -12.02 3.81 14.02
C THR A 9 -12.52 3.18 12.71
N GLY A 10 -11.89 2.09 12.24
CA GLY A 10 -12.23 1.39 10.99
C GLY A 10 -11.84 2.12 9.71
N THR A 11 -11.53 3.41 9.77
CA THR A 11 -11.11 4.20 8.60
C THR A 11 -10.16 5.31 9.06
N PHE A 12 -8.99 5.36 8.46
CA PHE A 12 -8.02 6.43 8.67
C PHE A 12 -8.39 7.62 7.76
N LEU A 13 -9.03 8.64 8.33
CA LEU A 13 -9.56 9.79 7.57
C LEU A 13 -8.44 10.68 7.00
N ASP A 14 -7.28 10.69 7.63
CA ASP A 14 -6.06 11.36 7.19
C ASP A 14 -5.56 10.85 5.82
N GLN A 15 -5.86 9.60 5.48
CA GLN A 15 -5.51 9.01 4.18
C GLN A 15 -6.55 9.30 3.06
N ARG A 16 -7.55 10.16 3.30
CA ARG A 16 -8.63 10.41 2.34
C ARG A 16 -8.12 10.95 1.00
N ASP A 17 -7.27 11.95 1.06
CA ASP A 17 -6.78 12.64 -0.14
C ASP A 17 -5.76 11.75 -0.87
N ASN A 18 -4.93 11.01 -0.15
CA ASN A 18 -4.03 9.99 -0.70
C ASN A 18 -4.79 8.87 -1.43
N ARG A 19 -5.92 8.41 -0.88
CA ARG A 19 -6.79 7.44 -1.57
C ARG A 19 -7.37 7.98 -2.86
N ALA A 20 -7.74 9.27 -2.89
CA ALA A 20 -8.21 9.92 -4.10
C ALA A 20 -7.10 10.01 -5.15
N LEU A 21 -5.89 10.41 -4.75
CA LEU A 21 -4.71 10.44 -5.64
C LEU A 21 -4.43 9.08 -6.26
N VAL A 22 -4.39 8.01 -5.46
CA VAL A 22 -4.20 6.64 -5.97
C VAL A 22 -5.34 6.25 -6.92
N ALA A 23 -6.59 6.59 -6.59
CA ALA A 23 -7.75 6.31 -7.42
C ALA A 23 -7.65 6.99 -8.79
N ASP A 24 -7.20 8.24 -8.86
CA ASP A 24 -7.04 8.99 -10.12
C ASP A 24 -6.08 8.30 -11.12
N HIS A 25 -5.17 7.46 -10.62
CA HIS A 25 -4.22 6.69 -11.43
C HIS A 25 -4.65 5.23 -11.67
N SER A 26 -5.81 4.82 -11.14
CA SER A 26 -6.17 3.39 -11.07
C SER A 26 -6.95 2.86 -12.27
N THR A 27 -7.36 3.70 -13.23
CA THR A 27 -8.12 3.23 -14.41
C THR A 27 -7.29 2.21 -15.20
N ASP A 28 -7.85 1.02 -15.42
CA ASP A 28 -7.21 -0.13 -16.08
C ASP A 28 -5.89 -0.61 -15.44
N ALA A 29 -5.58 -0.13 -14.22
CA ALA A 29 -4.36 -0.47 -13.51
C ALA A 29 -4.48 -1.79 -12.74
N SER A 30 -3.33 -2.44 -12.53
CA SER A 30 -3.12 -3.46 -11.51
C SER A 30 -2.55 -2.80 -10.25
N VAL A 31 -3.19 -3.02 -9.10
CA VAL A 31 -2.87 -2.35 -7.84
C VAL A 31 -2.51 -3.37 -6.78
N LEU A 32 -1.36 -3.18 -6.13
CA LEU A 32 -0.94 -3.89 -4.92
C LEU A 32 -1.15 -2.97 -3.71
N ASP A 33 -1.95 -3.40 -2.74
CA ASP A 33 -2.25 -2.66 -1.49
C ASP A 33 -1.67 -3.44 -0.31
N VAL A 34 -0.53 -2.99 0.21
CA VAL A 34 0.22 -3.62 1.29
C VAL A 34 -0.07 -2.95 2.61
N PHE A 35 -0.33 -3.73 3.66
CA PHE A 35 -0.91 -3.31 4.93
C PHE A 35 -2.32 -2.75 4.74
N CYS A 36 -3.10 -3.44 3.92
CA CYS A 36 -4.36 -2.93 3.38
C CYS A 36 -5.44 -2.64 4.44
N CYS A 37 -5.31 -3.15 5.66
CA CYS A 37 -6.31 -3.00 6.72
C CYS A 37 -7.72 -3.37 6.20
N SER A 38 -8.71 -2.47 6.29
CA SER A 38 -10.05 -2.68 5.73
C SER A 38 -10.17 -2.40 4.21
N GLY A 39 -9.06 -2.21 3.51
CA GLY A 39 -9.01 -2.03 2.05
C GLY A 39 -9.37 -0.63 1.58
N GLY A 40 -8.98 0.39 2.34
CA GLY A 40 -9.30 1.78 1.98
C GLY A 40 -8.77 2.16 0.60
N PHE A 41 -7.51 1.90 0.30
CA PHE A 41 -6.92 2.12 -1.02
C PHE A 41 -7.49 1.16 -2.07
N ALA A 42 -7.56 -0.13 -1.75
CA ALA A 42 -8.10 -1.17 -2.64
C ALA A 42 -9.50 -0.84 -3.16
N VAL A 43 -10.43 -0.42 -2.28
CA VAL A 43 -11.81 -0.09 -2.66
C VAL A 43 -11.88 1.16 -3.52
N HIS A 44 -11.09 2.22 -3.22
CA HIS A 44 -11.06 3.42 -4.04
C HIS A 44 -10.47 3.16 -5.42
N ALA A 45 -9.38 2.41 -5.50
CA ALA A 45 -8.76 1.98 -6.76
C ALA A 45 -9.73 1.12 -7.59
N ALA A 46 -10.41 0.16 -6.97
CA ALA A 46 -11.40 -0.68 -7.64
C ALA A 46 -12.57 0.15 -8.18
N ALA A 47 -13.09 1.13 -7.40
CA ALA A 47 -14.17 2.02 -7.82
C ALA A 47 -13.74 2.97 -8.97
N ALA A 48 -12.47 3.31 -9.06
CA ALA A 48 -11.88 4.11 -10.14
C ALA A 48 -11.53 3.27 -11.40
N GLY A 49 -11.82 1.98 -11.41
CA GLY A 49 -11.69 1.13 -12.59
C GLY A 49 -10.42 0.30 -12.67
N ALA A 50 -9.75 0.02 -11.55
CA ALA A 50 -8.65 -0.93 -11.53
C ALA A 50 -9.10 -2.31 -12.08
N LYS A 51 -8.24 -2.95 -12.86
CA LYS A 51 -8.51 -4.29 -13.45
C LYS A 51 -8.13 -5.44 -12.51
N LEU A 52 -7.14 -5.19 -11.62
CA LEU A 52 -6.66 -6.13 -10.64
C LEU A 52 -6.35 -5.41 -9.33
N ILE A 53 -6.80 -5.98 -8.23
CA ILE A 53 -6.44 -5.59 -6.87
C ILE A 53 -5.80 -6.79 -6.20
N HIS A 54 -4.59 -6.63 -5.67
CA HIS A 54 -3.96 -7.60 -4.80
C HIS A 54 -3.75 -6.95 -3.42
N THR A 55 -4.32 -7.53 -2.38
CA THR A 55 -4.21 -7.02 -1.01
C THR A 55 -3.34 -7.91 -0.14
N ILE A 56 -2.53 -7.30 0.72
CA ILE A 56 -1.70 -8.01 1.70
C ILE A 56 -1.95 -7.43 3.09
N ASP A 57 -2.30 -8.28 4.04
CA ASP A 57 -2.35 -7.93 5.47
C ASP A 57 -2.03 -9.16 6.34
N LEU A 58 -1.48 -8.90 7.53
CA LEU A 58 -1.20 -9.96 8.50
C LEU A 58 -2.48 -10.54 9.12
N SER A 59 -3.55 -9.74 9.17
CA SER A 59 -4.83 -10.07 9.81
C SER A 59 -5.80 -10.72 8.82
N PRO A 60 -6.22 -11.98 9.03
CA PRO A 60 -7.30 -12.58 8.23
C PRO A 60 -8.59 -11.75 8.27
N HIS A 61 -8.89 -11.14 9.42
CA HIS A 61 -10.07 -10.28 9.59
C HIS A 61 -10.00 -9.03 8.70
N ALA A 62 -8.82 -8.43 8.53
CA ALA A 62 -8.63 -7.31 7.62
C ALA A 62 -8.96 -7.71 6.18
N ILE A 63 -8.50 -8.85 5.73
CA ILE A 63 -8.80 -9.39 4.39
C ILE A 63 -10.30 -9.68 4.22
N ASP A 64 -10.97 -10.22 5.24
CA ASP A 64 -12.43 -10.43 5.21
C ASP A 64 -13.18 -9.09 5.13
N GLU A 65 -12.69 -8.03 5.80
CA GLU A 65 -13.26 -6.68 5.68
C GLU A 65 -13.05 -6.09 4.28
N VAL A 66 -11.90 -6.30 3.64
CA VAL A 66 -11.68 -5.91 2.24
C VAL A 66 -12.73 -6.54 1.33
N ALA A 67 -12.92 -7.85 1.42
CA ALA A 67 -13.92 -8.58 0.62
C ALA A 67 -15.34 -8.04 0.85
N THR A 68 -15.69 -7.77 2.11
CA THR A 68 -16.98 -7.18 2.49
C THR A 68 -17.17 -5.79 1.90
N ASN A 69 -16.15 -4.93 1.98
CA ASN A 69 -16.20 -3.56 1.47
C ASN A 69 -16.26 -3.53 -0.07
N LEU A 70 -15.52 -4.39 -0.76
CA LEU A 70 -15.63 -4.53 -2.22
C LEU A 70 -17.04 -5.02 -2.61
N ALA A 71 -17.59 -6.02 -1.92
CA ALA A 71 -18.93 -6.50 -2.17
C ALA A 71 -20.01 -5.41 -1.97
N ALA A 72 -19.87 -4.59 -0.92
CA ALA A 72 -20.78 -3.47 -0.65
C ALA A 72 -20.74 -2.38 -1.74
N ASN A 73 -19.64 -2.28 -2.48
CA ASN A 73 -19.45 -1.31 -3.58
C ASN A 73 -19.63 -1.94 -4.97
N ARG A 74 -20.10 -3.20 -5.07
CA ARG A 74 -20.16 -3.96 -6.32
C ARG A 74 -20.80 -3.22 -7.49
N ALA A 75 -21.77 -2.35 -7.21
CA ALA A 75 -22.52 -1.63 -8.25
C ALA A 75 -21.64 -0.63 -9.07
N VAL A 76 -20.53 -0.17 -8.50
CA VAL A 76 -19.60 0.78 -9.15
C VAL A 76 -18.30 0.12 -9.61
N LEU A 77 -18.07 -1.14 -9.26
CA LEU A 77 -16.88 -1.88 -9.68
C LEU A 77 -17.07 -2.44 -11.10
N ARG A 78 -15.98 -2.53 -11.84
CA ARG A 78 -16.01 -3.19 -13.17
C ARG A 78 -16.35 -4.68 -13.01
N SER A 79 -17.01 -5.24 -14.03
CA SER A 79 -17.51 -6.62 -13.99
C SER A 79 -16.38 -7.67 -14.08
N ASP A 80 -15.25 -7.30 -14.69
CA ASP A 80 -14.06 -8.13 -14.91
C ASP A 80 -12.92 -7.85 -13.90
N LEU A 81 -13.21 -7.14 -12.79
CA LEU A 81 -12.25 -6.93 -11.70
C LEU A 81 -11.77 -8.26 -11.14
N THR A 82 -10.46 -8.46 -11.15
CA THR A 82 -9.80 -9.55 -10.46
C THR A 82 -9.37 -9.10 -9.06
N VAL A 83 -9.66 -9.88 -8.04
CA VAL A 83 -9.26 -9.62 -6.65
C VAL A 83 -8.45 -10.81 -6.13
N GLU A 84 -7.24 -10.53 -5.70
CA GLU A 84 -6.33 -11.46 -5.04
C GLU A 84 -6.05 -10.96 -3.63
N SER A 85 -5.82 -11.88 -2.69
CA SER A 85 -5.51 -11.51 -1.31
C SER A 85 -4.51 -12.47 -0.70
N THR A 86 -3.58 -11.92 0.09
CA THR A 86 -2.59 -12.69 0.83
C THR A 86 -2.70 -12.35 2.31
N VAL A 87 -2.95 -13.35 3.16
CA VAL A 87 -2.85 -13.23 4.62
C VAL A 87 -1.43 -13.63 5.01
N GLY A 88 -0.65 -12.70 5.56
CA GLY A 88 0.72 -12.99 5.97
C GLY A 88 1.56 -11.75 6.27
N ASP A 89 2.81 -11.98 6.66
CA ASP A 89 3.78 -10.92 6.83
C ASP A 89 4.04 -10.20 5.51
N ALA A 90 3.98 -8.87 5.53
CA ALA A 90 4.09 -8.05 4.33
C ALA A 90 5.44 -8.20 3.63
N PHE A 91 6.54 -8.31 4.39
CA PHE A 91 7.88 -8.47 3.80
C PHE A 91 8.01 -9.82 3.10
N GLU A 92 7.55 -10.90 3.74
CA GLU A 92 7.58 -12.25 3.17
C GLU A 92 6.70 -12.36 1.93
N ALA A 93 5.50 -11.76 1.98
CA ALA A 93 4.56 -11.75 0.86
C ALA A 93 5.10 -10.95 -0.33
N MET A 94 5.64 -9.75 -0.10
CA MET A 94 6.26 -8.94 -1.15
C MET A 94 7.48 -9.65 -1.77
N GLU A 95 8.33 -10.28 -0.96
CA GLU A 95 9.46 -11.08 -1.45
C GLU A 95 9.01 -12.27 -2.29
N ALA A 96 7.90 -12.91 -1.93
CA ALA A 96 7.31 -13.98 -2.74
C ALA A 96 6.86 -13.45 -4.10
N LEU A 97 6.15 -12.33 -4.14
CA LEU A 97 5.73 -11.68 -5.39
C LEU A 97 6.92 -11.29 -6.27
N VAL A 98 8.01 -10.80 -5.68
CA VAL A 98 9.26 -10.49 -6.41
C VAL A 98 9.85 -11.76 -7.02
N ARG A 99 9.96 -12.85 -6.25
CA ARG A 99 10.48 -14.14 -6.75
C ARG A 99 9.62 -14.70 -7.89
N ASP A 100 8.30 -14.48 -7.83
CA ASP A 100 7.35 -14.92 -8.85
C ASP A 100 7.32 -13.98 -10.07
N GLY A 101 8.15 -12.93 -10.09
CA GLY A 101 8.24 -11.96 -11.20
C GLY A 101 6.98 -11.09 -11.35
N ARG A 102 6.18 -10.96 -10.30
CA ARG A 102 4.97 -10.13 -10.31
C ARG A 102 5.35 -8.65 -10.34
N ARG A 103 4.57 -7.87 -11.09
CA ARG A 103 4.66 -6.41 -11.12
C ARG A 103 3.27 -5.80 -11.21
N PHE A 104 3.15 -4.56 -10.73
CA PHE A 104 1.89 -3.82 -10.65
C PHE A 104 2.06 -2.41 -11.21
N ASP A 105 0.99 -1.84 -11.73
CA ASP A 105 0.99 -0.46 -12.22
C ASP A 105 1.02 0.53 -11.04
N ILE A 106 0.44 0.12 -9.89
CA ILE A 106 0.44 0.90 -8.65
C ILE A 106 0.82 -0.03 -7.49
N VAL A 107 1.75 0.43 -6.65
CA VAL A 107 2.10 -0.22 -5.38
C VAL A 107 1.87 0.75 -4.25
N VAL A 108 0.98 0.40 -3.33
CA VAL A 108 0.66 1.16 -2.11
C VAL A 108 1.27 0.46 -0.91
N ILE A 109 2.03 1.20 -0.10
CA ILE A 109 2.68 0.73 1.13
C ILE A 109 2.34 1.71 2.26
N ASP A 110 1.34 1.38 3.08
CA ASP A 110 0.88 2.20 4.22
C ASP A 110 1.01 1.42 5.54
N PRO A 111 2.26 1.24 6.05
CA PRO A 111 2.53 0.39 7.19
C PRO A 111 2.08 1.03 8.51
N PRO A 112 1.88 0.21 9.56
CA PRO A 112 1.72 0.74 10.92
C PRO A 112 3.00 1.42 11.40
N SER A 113 2.90 2.19 12.50
CA SER A 113 4.07 2.86 13.08
C SER A 113 5.13 1.86 13.51
N PHE A 114 6.32 1.96 12.91
CA PHE A 114 7.50 1.17 13.28
C PHE A 114 8.33 1.80 14.40
N ALA A 115 8.13 3.09 14.72
CA ALA A 115 8.86 3.80 15.75
C ALA A 115 7.95 4.27 16.91
N PRO A 116 7.41 3.34 17.76
CA PRO A 116 6.60 3.72 18.91
C PRO A 116 7.40 4.45 20.00
N ARG A 117 8.74 4.38 19.96
CA ARG A 117 9.67 5.02 20.87
C ARG A 117 10.96 5.40 20.14
N GLU A 118 11.68 6.40 20.65
CA GLU A 118 12.90 6.96 20.05
C GLU A 118 13.94 5.89 19.70
N ALA A 119 14.20 4.97 20.63
CA ALA A 119 15.16 3.88 20.41
C ALA A 119 14.80 2.94 19.23
N ALA A 120 13.58 3.00 18.70
CA ALA A 120 13.15 2.19 17.57
C ALA A 120 13.38 2.86 16.22
N VAL A 121 13.70 4.16 16.17
CA VAL A 121 13.88 4.93 14.92
C VAL A 121 14.87 4.28 13.95
N PRO A 122 16.10 3.85 14.37
CA PRO A 122 17.04 3.23 13.43
C PRO A 122 16.52 1.91 12.82
N MET A 123 15.71 1.16 13.57
CA MET A 123 15.10 -0.08 13.06
C MET A 123 13.95 0.23 12.10
N ALA A 124 13.15 1.25 12.41
CA ALA A 124 12.06 1.70 11.58
C ALA A 124 12.55 2.20 10.22
N LEU A 125 13.63 3.00 10.18
CA LEU A 125 14.23 3.44 8.92
C LEU A 125 14.70 2.25 8.08
N ARG A 126 15.30 1.22 8.69
CA ARG A 126 15.66 -0.02 7.96
C ARG A 126 14.45 -0.76 7.41
N ALA A 127 13.34 -0.78 8.15
CA ALA A 127 12.09 -1.36 7.65
C ALA A 127 11.55 -0.59 6.43
N TYR A 128 11.54 0.74 6.48
CA TYR A 128 11.17 1.57 5.33
C TYR A 128 12.10 1.35 4.13
N GLN A 129 13.43 1.28 4.35
CA GLN A 129 14.40 0.95 3.29
C GLN A 129 14.04 -0.37 2.58
N ARG A 130 13.75 -1.43 3.37
CA ARG A 130 13.38 -2.74 2.83
C ARG A 130 12.05 -2.69 2.08
N LEU A 131 11.04 -1.99 2.62
CA LEU A 131 9.75 -1.81 1.94
C LEU A 131 9.91 -1.05 0.62
N THR A 132 10.67 0.04 0.62
CA THR A 132 10.96 0.79 -0.62
C THR A 132 11.65 -0.09 -1.65
N ALA A 133 12.70 -0.83 -1.25
CA ALA A 133 13.44 -1.70 -2.16
C ALA A 133 12.54 -2.79 -2.78
N LEU A 134 11.61 -3.35 -2.01
CA LEU A 134 10.63 -4.32 -2.51
C LEU A 134 9.58 -3.65 -3.40
N GLY A 135 9.08 -2.47 -3.00
CA GLY A 135 8.12 -1.70 -3.79
C GLY A 135 8.66 -1.34 -5.17
N LEU A 136 9.91 -0.90 -5.25
CA LEU A 136 10.60 -0.59 -6.52
C LEU A 136 10.76 -1.81 -7.43
N GLN A 137 10.88 -3.02 -6.87
CA GLN A 137 10.94 -4.25 -7.65
C GLN A 137 9.55 -4.72 -8.11
N LEU A 138 8.49 -4.30 -7.42
CA LEU A 138 7.10 -4.71 -7.70
C LEU A 138 6.35 -3.69 -8.56
N VAL A 139 6.80 -2.45 -8.65
CA VAL A 139 6.18 -1.45 -9.52
C VAL A 139 6.69 -1.57 -10.95
N ASN A 140 5.79 -1.41 -11.94
CA ASN A 140 6.14 -1.35 -13.35
C ASN A 140 6.92 -0.06 -13.68
N ASP A 141 7.71 -0.08 -14.75
CA ASP A 141 8.32 1.13 -15.28
C ASP A 141 7.23 2.15 -15.66
N GLY A 142 7.36 3.37 -15.15
CA GLY A 142 6.34 4.41 -15.29
C GLY A 142 5.11 4.24 -14.38
N GLY A 143 5.12 3.24 -13.50
CA GLY A 143 4.07 3.03 -12.50
C GLY A 143 4.18 3.96 -11.30
N LEU A 144 3.22 3.86 -10.37
CA LEU A 144 3.12 4.68 -9.16
C LEU A 144 3.54 3.86 -7.92
N LEU A 145 4.55 4.34 -7.20
CA LEU A 145 4.85 3.88 -5.84
C LEU A 145 4.32 4.91 -4.83
N PHE A 146 3.29 4.54 -4.09
CA PHE A 146 2.82 5.28 -2.92
C PHE A 146 3.39 4.65 -1.66
N GLN A 147 4.09 5.43 -0.85
CA GLN A 147 4.59 4.96 0.45
C GLN A 147 4.34 6.01 1.52
N ALA A 148 3.73 5.59 2.63
CA ALA A 148 3.42 6.44 3.77
C ALA A 148 4.20 6.07 5.02
N SER A 149 4.26 7.01 5.97
CA SER A 149 4.76 6.80 7.32
C SER A 149 3.82 7.43 8.33
N CYS A 150 3.31 6.64 9.28
CA CYS A 150 2.57 7.15 10.44
C CYS A 150 3.44 7.27 11.71
N SER A 151 4.78 7.22 11.58
CA SER A 151 5.72 7.28 12.70
C SER A 151 6.06 8.71 13.04
N SER A 152 5.44 9.28 14.07
CA SER A 152 5.65 10.67 14.52
C SER A 152 7.09 11.03 14.94
N ARG A 153 7.99 10.05 15.05
CA ARG A 153 9.41 10.20 15.41
C ARG A 153 10.36 10.10 14.23
N ILE A 154 9.83 9.88 13.05
CA ILE A 154 10.59 9.94 11.80
C ILE A 154 10.04 11.16 11.07
N ASP A 155 10.87 12.16 10.89
CA ASP A 155 10.45 13.33 10.15
C ASP A 155 10.35 13.04 8.64
N ALA A 156 9.69 13.94 7.93
CA ALA A 156 9.45 13.74 6.50
C ALA A 156 10.78 13.73 5.71
N GLU A 157 11.77 14.51 6.13
CA GLU A 157 13.04 14.62 5.46
C GLU A 157 13.82 13.30 5.52
N ASP A 158 13.93 12.70 6.70
CA ASP A 158 14.56 11.38 6.90
C ASP A 158 13.82 10.26 6.13
N PHE A 159 12.49 10.33 6.11
CA PHE A 159 11.69 9.38 5.36
C PHE A 159 11.94 9.49 3.84
N TYR A 160 11.88 10.70 3.28
CA TYR A 160 12.14 10.92 1.85
C TYR A 160 13.58 10.59 1.47
N ALA A 161 14.57 10.98 2.28
CA ALA A 161 15.96 10.60 2.06
C ALA A 161 16.13 9.08 2.00
N THR A 162 15.38 8.35 2.83
CA THR A 162 15.37 6.88 2.85
C THR A 162 14.81 6.31 1.53
N VAL A 163 13.72 6.85 1.01
CA VAL A 163 13.09 6.42 -0.25
C VAL A 163 14.01 6.70 -1.43
N HIS A 164 14.53 7.93 -1.54
CA HIS A 164 15.42 8.32 -2.63
C HIS A 164 16.72 7.51 -2.63
N LEU A 165 17.32 7.26 -1.47
CA LEU A 165 18.51 6.42 -1.37
C LEU A 165 18.27 5.02 -1.95
N GLN A 166 17.11 4.43 -1.69
CA GLN A 166 16.79 3.09 -2.24
C GLN A 166 16.56 3.13 -3.76
N ALA A 167 15.98 4.21 -4.27
CA ALA A 167 15.82 4.40 -5.72
C ALA A 167 17.17 4.54 -6.41
N ASP A 168 18.08 5.35 -5.86
CA ASP A 168 19.44 5.52 -6.37
C ASP A 168 20.22 4.20 -6.38
N LEU A 169 20.12 3.41 -5.29
CA LEU A 169 20.76 2.10 -5.19
C LEU A 169 20.19 1.10 -6.19
N ALA A 170 18.92 1.22 -6.53
CA ALA A 170 18.25 0.39 -7.54
C ALA A 170 18.47 0.90 -8.97
N GLY A 171 19.08 2.08 -9.16
CA GLY A 171 19.23 2.72 -10.47
C GLY A 171 17.90 3.19 -11.07
N VAL A 172 16.91 3.48 -10.22
CA VAL A 172 15.57 3.92 -10.61
C VAL A 172 15.44 5.42 -10.41
N MET A 173 15.00 6.14 -11.45
CA MET A 173 14.69 7.57 -11.35
C MET A 173 13.25 7.74 -10.86
N LEU A 174 13.08 8.42 -9.73
CA LEU A 174 11.76 8.79 -9.20
C LEU A 174 11.41 10.23 -9.57
N THR A 175 10.14 10.45 -9.89
CA THR A 175 9.55 11.78 -9.99
C THR A 175 8.53 11.92 -8.87
N GLU A 176 8.74 12.86 -7.96
CA GLU A 176 7.78 13.13 -6.89
C GLU A 176 6.51 13.77 -7.50
N ILE A 177 5.35 13.21 -7.16
CA ILE A 177 4.05 13.74 -7.57
C ILE A 177 3.46 14.58 -6.43
N GLU A 178 3.58 14.07 -5.18
CA GLU A 178 3.07 14.72 -3.98
C GLU A 178 3.87 14.26 -2.75
N ARG A 179 3.89 15.10 -1.68
CA ARG A 179 4.53 14.81 -0.38
C ARG A 179 3.52 14.81 0.75
#